data_00bca797826bc7ebb2ff93c7f65f4fd2
#
_entry.id   00bca797826bc7ebb2ff93c7f65f4fd2
#
_cell.length_a   1.000
_cell.length_b   1.000
_cell.length_c   1.000
_cell.angle_alpha   90.00
_cell.angle_beta   90.00
_cell.angle_gamma   90.00
#
_symmetry.space_group_name_H-M   'P 1'
#
loop_
_entity.id
_entity.type
_entity.pdbx_description
1 polymer ?
#
loop_
_entity_poly.entity_id
_entity_poly.type
_entity_poly.pdbx_seq_one_letter_code
_entity_poly.pdbx_strand_id
1 'polypeptide(L)'
;DSAVDEKTTTVFVESAYFDPITVRKSSKSLRLSTEASKRFERGADPEATTNAFWRIVALIEEYADGEFQGEYLDLISNEFTRPVIRLRLSEVTQIIGLEVKPKKIVDILKGVGCEVSLLDDSELECIPASYRPDISREIDLIEEIARIYGYDNIPADNSLYGDMIVEDSDPQSYLQKFRETMSSLGFFQHYSNSLQNKMTANIIGDNSIAMLNPLNKDMAYLRTSLIPNLIKAAHLNIKNSIKSIRLYELANIHTQSGQKLNQMIEEIRLAGIIFGIEQKSSVHSDEVLFDIFSLKGILA
;
A
#
# COMPACT_ATOMS: atom_id res chain seq x y z
N ASP A 1 23.06 -31.78 -9.48
CA ASP A 1 23.75 -30.50 -9.65
C ASP A 1 23.90 -30.23 -11.12
N SER A 2 23.11 -29.27 -11.63
CA SER A 2 23.10 -28.87 -13.04
C SER A 2 23.67 -27.46 -13.25
N ALA A 3 24.43 -26.97 -12.27
CA ALA A 3 25.07 -25.67 -12.37
C ALA A 3 26.22 -25.71 -13.39
N VAL A 4 26.37 -24.66 -14.16
CA VAL A 4 27.48 -24.48 -15.10
C VAL A 4 28.79 -24.32 -14.30
N ASP A 5 29.84 -25.10 -14.67
CA ASP A 5 31.17 -25.03 -14.07
C ASP A 5 32.25 -25.03 -15.17
N GLU A 6 33.53 -25.02 -14.76
CA GLU A 6 34.66 -25.01 -15.66
C GLU A 6 34.80 -26.26 -16.57
N LYS A 7 34.06 -27.34 -16.29
CA LYS A 7 34.06 -28.58 -17.06
C LYS A 7 32.83 -28.69 -17.97
N THR A 8 31.92 -27.73 -17.93
CA THR A 8 30.69 -27.74 -18.71
C THR A 8 31.00 -27.54 -20.18
N THR A 9 30.71 -28.53 -20.99
CA THR A 9 30.92 -28.50 -22.46
C THR A 9 29.61 -28.44 -23.25
N THR A 10 28.48 -28.71 -22.61
CA THR A 10 27.14 -28.71 -23.24
C THR A 10 26.15 -28.07 -22.31
N VAL A 11 25.34 -27.18 -22.82
CA VAL A 11 24.29 -26.50 -22.09
C VAL A 11 22.95 -26.66 -22.79
N PHE A 12 21.88 -26.81 -22.01
CA PHE A 12 20.52 -26.73 -22.49
C PHE A 12 19.95 -25.36 -22.10
N VAL A 13 19.51 -24.61 -23.10
CA VAL A 13 18.96 -23.26 -22.89
C VAL A 13 17.45 -23.32 -22.91
N GLU A 14 16.82 -22.83 -21.83
CA GLU A 14 15.37 -22.62 -21.75
C GLU A 14 15.09 -21.10 -21.79
N SER A 15 14.17 -20.71 -22.68
CA SER A 15 13.56 -19.38 -22.68
C SER A 15 12.04 -19.58 -22.66
N ALA A 16 11.39 -19.16 -21.58
CA ALA A 16 9.99 -19.50 -21.36
C ALA A 16 9.16 -18.32 -20.86
N TYR A 17 7.85 -18.41 -21.12
CA TYR A 17 6.83 -17.59 -20.48
C TYR A 17 5.94 -18.49 -19.62
N PHE A 18 5.61 -18.04 -18.42
CA PHE A 18 4.72 -18.73 -17.51
C PHE A 18 3.60 -17.79 -17.06
N ASP A 19 2.41 -18.35 -16.88
CA ASP A 19 1.26 -17.62 -16.35
C ASP A 19 1.58 -16.99 -14.98
N PRO A 20 1.49 -15.67 -14.84
CA PRO A 20 1.88 -14.94 -13.62
C PRO A 20 1.16 -15.42 -12.37
N ILE A 21 -0.13 -15.77 -12.49
CA ILE A 21 -0.95 -16.20 -11.35
C ILE A 21 -0.49 -17.58 -10.88
N THR A 22 -0.20 -18.47 -11.79
CA THR A 22 0.28 -19.83 -11.51
C THR A 22 1.65 -19.79 -10.84
N VAL A 23 2.58 -18.97 -11.36
CA VAL A 23 3.91 -18.80 -10.74
C VAL A 23 3.79 -18.25 -9.33
N ARG A 24 2.96 -17.23 -9.11
CA ARG A 24 2.72 -16.64 -7.78
C ARG A 24 2.16 -17.66 -6.79
N LYS A 25 1.18 -18.46 -7.21
CA LYS A 25 0.60 -19.52 -6.36
C LYS A 25 1.62 -20.60 -6.02
N SER A 26 2.40 -21.05 -7.00
CA SER A 26 3.44 -22.08 -6.82
C SER A 26 4.56 -21.59 -5.92
N SER A 27 5.09 -20.40 -6.16
CA SER A 27 6.12 -19.76 -5.32
C SER A 27 5.68 -19.66 -3.86
N LYS A 28 4.43 -19.22 -3.61
CA LYS A 28 3.86 -19.14 -2.27
C LYS A 28 3.66 -20.51 -1.64
N SER A 29 3.16 -21.49 -2.38
CA SER A 29 2.92 -22.85 -1.89
C SER A 29 4.21 -23.56 -1.51
N LEU A 30 5.23 -23.44 -2.34
CA LEU A 30 6.55 -24.01 -2.13
C LEU A 30 7.44 -23.21 -1.17
N ARG A 31 7.03 -22.00 -0.80
CA ARG A 31 7.82 -21.02 -0.04
C ARG A 31 9.17 -20.72 -0.69
N LEU A 32 9.21 -20.75 -2.02
CA LEU A 32 10.40 -20.46 -2.83
C LEU A 32 10.19 -19.13 -3.56
N SER A 33 11.05 -18.17 -3.28
CA SER A 33 11.07 -16.88 -3.98
C SER A 33 12.44 -16.71 -4.64
N THR A 34 12.48 -16.87 -5.95
CA THR A 34 13.68 -16.68 -6.77
C THR A 34 13.55 -15.41 -7.61
N GLU A 35 14.65 -14.92 -8.20
CA GLU A 35 14.61 -13.81 -9.12
C GLU A 35 13.73 -14.11 -10.35
N ALA A 36 13.76 -15.36 -10.84
CA ALA A 36 12.91 -15.81 -11.92
C ALA A 36 11.42 -15.75 -11.53
N SER A 37 11.03 -16.32 -10.37
CA SER A 37 9.64 -16.30 -9.91
C SER A 37 9.12 -14.88 -9.70
N LYS A 38 9.92 -13.95 -9.16
CA LYS A 38 9.57 -12.55 -9.00
C LYS A 38 9.31 -11.82 -10.32
N ARG A 39 10.06 -12.17 -11.37
CA ARG A 39 9.87 -11.58 -12.70
C ARG A 39 8.66 -12.15 -13.40
N PHE A 40 8.50 -13.47 -13.40
CA PHE A 40 7.36 -14.13 -14.02
C PHE A 40 6.03 -13.79 -13.35
N GLU A 41 5.98 -13.66 -12.01
CA GLU A 41 4.73 -13.28 -11.32
C GLU A 41 4.26 -11.85 -11.59
N ARG A 42 5.14 -10.99 -12.12
CA ARG A 42 4.81 -9.61 -12.54
C ARG A 42 4.40 -9.51 -14.01
N GLY A 43 4.56 -10.59 -14.76
CA GLY A 43 4.36 -10.65 -16.19
C GLY A 43 5.66 -10.41 -16.96
N ALA A 44 6.08 -11.43 -17.70
CA ALA A 44 7.12 -11.31 -18.72
C ALA A 44 6.45 -11.12 -20.09
N ASP A 45 7.25 -10.74 -21.08
CA ASP A 45 6.76 -10.64 -22.47
C ASP A 45 6.68 -12.03 -23.10
N PRO A 46 5.47 -12.53 -23.42
CA PRO A 46 5.30 -13.85 -24.03
C PRO A 46 5.86 -13.94 -25.45
N GLU A 47 5.88 -12.83 -26.21
CA GLU A 47 6.40 -12.79 -27.58
C GLU A 47 7.92 -12.66 -27.63
N ALA A 48 8.56 -12.29 -26.52
CA ALA A 48 10.02 -12.13 -26.46
C ALA A 48 10.76 -13.46 -26.27
N THR A 49 10.10 -14.57 -25.95
CA THR A 49 10.77 -15.85 -25.62
C THR A 49 11.70 -16.33 -26.71
N THR A 50 11.25 -16.35 -27.95
CA THR A 50 12.05 -16.77 -29.11
C THR A 50 13.22 -15.81 -29.38
N ASN A 51 12.98 -14.50 -29.29
CA ASN A 51 14.02 -13.50 -29.48
C ASN A 51 15.08 -13.60 -28.38
N ALA A 52 14.67 -13.82 -27.14
CA ALA A 52 15.59 -14.02 -26.01
C ALA A 52 16.44 -15.28 -26.18
N PHE A 53 15.83 -16.38 -26.65
CA PHE A 53 16.56 -17.60 -26.96
C PHE A 53 17.67 -17.35 -27.98
N TRP A 54 17.36 -16.77 -29.13
CA TRP A 54 18.37 -16.48 -30.16
C TRP A 54 19.43 -15.49 -29.70
N ARG A 55 19.05 -14.55 -28.85
CA ARG A 55 20.05 -13.63 -28.25
C ARG A 55 21.01 -14.37 -27.32
N ILE A 56 20.52 -15.34 -26.54
CA ILE A 56 21.39 -16.18 -25.67
C ILE A 56 22.32 -17.02 -26.53
N VAL A 57 21.82 -17.66 -27.58
CA VAL A 57 22.64 -18.45 -28.53
C VAL A 57 23.75 -17.57 -29.10
N ALA A 58 23.41 -16.39 -29.64
CA ALA A 58 24.40 -15.47 -30.20
C ALA A 58 25.46 -15.02 -29.16
N LEU A 59 25.06 -14.80 -27.90
CA LEU A 59 25.99 -14.46 -26.84
C LEU A 59 26.94 -15.61 -26.46
N ILE A 60 26.44 -16.84 -26.46
CA ILE A 60 27.27 -18.03 -26.20
C ILE A 60 28.27 -18.23 -27.33
N GLU A 61 27.88 -18.03 -28.59
CA GLU A 61 28.78 -18.10 -29.73
C GLU A 61 29.83 -16.99 -29.69
N GLU A 62 29.46 -15.77 -29.33
CA GLU A 62 30.36 -14.59 -29.32
C GLU A 62 31.36 -14.61 -28.15
N TYR A 63 30.94 -15.05 -26.94
CA TYR A 63 31.73 -14.87 -25.72
C TYR A 63 32.21 -16.18 -25.07
N ALA A 64 31.70 -17.33 -25.50
CA ALA A 64 32.04 -18.62 -24.88
C ALA A 64 32.53 -19.66 -25.92
N ASP A 65 32.82 -19.24 -27.15
CA ASP A 65 33.25 -20.12 -28.27
C ASP A 65 32.27 -21.34 -28.42
N GLY A 66 31.00 -21.17 -28.09
CA GLY A 66 29.99 -22.21 -28.20
C GLY A 66 29.52 -22.38 -29.63
N GLU A 67 28.93 -23.52 -29.95
CA GLU A 67 28.34 -23.82 -31.25
C GLU A 67 26.87 -24.29 -31.04
N PHE A 68 25.93 -23.67 -31.76
CA PHE A 68 24.56 -24.10 -31.75
C PHE A 68 24.40 -25.41 -32.54
N GLN A 69 23.85 -26.44 -31.90
CA GLN A 69 23.75 -27.80 -32.50
C GLN A 69 22.61 -27.95 -33.51
N GLY A 70 21.90 -26.89 -33.82
CA GLY A 70 20.88 -26.87 -34.90
C GLY A 70 19.50 -27.39 -34.53
N GLU A 71 19.28 -27.83 -33.28
CA GLU A 71 17.97 -28.32 -32.83
C GLU A 71 17.40 -27.40 -31.77
N TYR A 72 16.17 -26.94 -31.93
CA TYR A 72 15.39 -26.27 -30.88
C TYR A 72 13.93 -26.69 -30.94
N LEU A 73 13.26 -26.61 -29.82
CA LEU A 73 11.87 -26.94 -29.66
C LEU A 73 11.10 -25.71 -29.20
N ASP A 74 10.09 -25.31 -29.95
CA ASP A 74 9.18 -24.21 -29.56
C ASP A 74 7.79 -24.84 -29.27
N LEU A 75 7.37 -24.73 -28.00
CA LEU A 75 6.10 -25.30 -27.53
C LEU A 75 5.22 -24.18 -26.98
N ILE A 76 4.09 -23.99 -27.65
CA ILE A 76 3.07 -23.02 -27.21
C ILE A 76 1.88 -23.82 -26.67
N SER A 77 1.71 -23.86 -25.36
CA SER A 77 0.60 -24.57 -24.71
C SER A 77 -0.72 -23.77 -24.73
N ASN A 78 -0.62 -22.44 -24.69
CA ASN A 78 -1.76 -21.53 -24.80
C ASN A 78 -1.37 -20.34 -25.69
N GLU A 79 -2.18 -20.06 -26.70
CA GLU A 79 -1.96 -18.88 -27.52
C GLU A 79 -2.15 -17.60 -26.71
N PHE A 80 -1.18 -16.70 -26.83
CA PHE A 80 -1.25 -15.37 -26.24
C PHE A 80 -1.96 -14.43 -27.22
N THR A 81 -3.03 -13.78 -26.78
CA THR A 81 -3.74 -12.76 -27.55
C THR A 81 -3.62 -11.42 -26.87
N ARG A 82 -3.17 -10.41 -27.61
CA ARG A 82 -3.13 -9.04 -27.11
C ARG A 82 -4.53 -8.46 -26.99
N PRO A 83 -4.86 -7.74 -25.89
CA PRO A 83 -6.18 -7.14 -25.73
C PRO A 83 -6.41 -6.06 -26.79
N VAL A 84 -7.61 -6.03 -27.34
CA VAL A 84 -8.08 -4.95 -28.19
C VAL A 84 -8.89 -3.98 -27.33
N ILE A 85 -8.40 -2.76 -27.17
CA ILE A 85 -8.97 -1.75 -26.28
C ILE A 85 -9.54 -0.60 -27.10
N ARG A 86 -10.81 -0.27 -26.88
CA ARG A 86 -11.44 0.93 -27.45
C ARG A 86 -11.13 2.12 -26.56
N LEU A 87 -10.71 3.22 -27.17
CA LEU A 87 -10.45 4.49 -26.52
C LEU A 87 -11.37 5.55 -27.08
N ARG A 88 -12.24 6.09 -26.24
CA ARG A 88 -13.13 7.21 -26.56
C ARG A 88 -12.40 8.54 -26.33
N LEU A 89 -12.32 9.37 -27.33
CA LEU A 89 -11.65 10.68 -27.23
C LEU A 89 -12.34 11.61 -26.22
N SER A 90 -13.67 11.48 -26.06
CA SER A 90 -14.43 12.20 -25.03
C SER A 90 -14.03 11.82 -23.61
N GLU A 91 -13.75 10.54 -23.34
CA GLU A 91 -13.28 10.08 -22.04
C GLU A 91 -11.89 10.61 -21.71
N VAL A 92 -11.00 10.69 -22.70
CA VAL A 92 -9.68 11.33 -22.51
C VAL A 92 -9.85 12.75 -22.00
N THR A 93 -10.70 13.53 -22.67
CA THR A 93 -10.98 14.91 -22.27
C THR A 93 -11.63 15.01 -20.90
N GLN A 94 -12.59 14.15 -20.61
CA GLN A 94 -13.32 14.15 -19.34
C GLN A 94 -12.41 13.82 -18.15
N ILE A 95 -11.54 12.82 -18.30
CA ILE A 95 -10.67 12.34 -17.20
C ILE A 95 -9.46 13.25 -17.01
N ILE A 96 -8.82 13.68 -18.11
CA ILE A 96 -7.66 14.58 -18.03
C ILE A 96 -8.06 16.02 -17.69
N GLY A 97 -9.29 16.40 -17.99
CA GLY A 97 -9.82 17.76 -17.74
C GLY A 97 -9.43 18.79 -18.79
N LEU A 98 -8.80 18.36 -19.89
CA LEU A 98 -8.47 19.24 -21.01
C LEU A 98 -8.55 18.48 -22.34
N GLU A 99 -8.77 19.21 -23.43
CA GLU A 99 -8.81 18.63 -24.77
C GLU A 99 -7.40 18.40 -25.30
N VAL A 100 -7.06 17.14 -25.56
CA VAL A 100 -5.81 16.73 -26.23
C VAL A 100 -6.12 16.42 -27.69
N LYS A 101 -5.38 17.01 -28.62
CA LYS A 101 -5.58 16.79 -30.05
C LYS A 101 -5.46 15.31 -30.42
N PRO A 102 -6.41 14.73 -31.20
CA PRO A 102 -6.39 13.30 -31.54
C PRO A 102 -5.05 12.81 -32.12
N LYS A 103 -4.43 13.61 -32.99
CA LYS A 103 -3.10 13.29 -33.52
C LYS A 103 -2.05 13.11 -32.42
N LYS A 104 -2.06 13.97 -31.41
CA LYS A 104 -1.13 13.89 -30.27
C LYS A 104 -1.38 12.64 -29.44
N ILE A 105 -2.64 12.26 -29.23
CA ILE A 105 -3.04 11.02 -28.55
C ILE A 105 -2.46 9.80 -29.29
N VAL A 106 -2.67 9.74 -30.61
CA VAL A 106 -2.13 8.65 -31.46
C VAL A 106 -0.61 8.59 -31.39
N ASP A 107 0.08 9.72 -31.47
CA ASP A 107 1.55 9.77 -31.40
C ASP A 107 2.06 9.29 -30.05
N ILE A 108 1.40 9.65 -28.94
CA ILE A 108 1.73 9.20 -27.59
C ILE A 108 1.55 7.68 -27.48
N LEU A 109 0.39 7.16 -27.87
CA LEU A 109 0.08 5.74 -27.73
C LEU A 109 1.00 4.88 -28.59
N LYS A 110 1.34 5.31 -29.81
CA LYS A 110 2.36 4.64 -30.63
C LYS A 110 3.74 4.68 -29.98
N GLY A 111 4.08 5.80 -29.33
CA GLY A 111 5.36 5.95 -28.62
C GLY A 111 5.50 5.04 -27.41
N VAL A 112 4.40 4.60 -26.79
CA VAL A 112 4.41 3.63 -25.66
C VAL A 112 4.18 2.18 -26.12
N GLY A 113 4.22 1.93 -27.44
CA GLY A 113 4.19 0.58 -28.00
C GLY A 113 2.78 0.05 -28.32
N CYS A 114 1.78 0.94 -28.44
CA CYS A 114 0.47 0.52 -28.90
C CYS A 114 0.37 0.58 -30.44
N GLU A 115 -0.23 -0.42 -31.04
CA GLU A 115 -0.78 -0.30 -32.41
C GLU A 115 -2.09 0.46 -32.30
N VAL A 116 -2.25 1.54 -33.10
CA VAL A 116 -3.42 2.41 -33.01
C VAL A 116 -4.05 2.54 -34.38
N SER A 117 -5.34 2.23 -34.48
CA SER A 117 -6.18 2.43 -35.65
C SER A 117 -7.38 3.33 -35.31
N LEU A 118 -7.86 4.05 -36.29
CA LEU A 118 -9.04 4.89 -36.18
C LEU A 118 -10.28 4.02 -36.44
N LEU A 119 -11.22 3.98 -35.51
CA LEU A 119 -12.52 3.34 -35.72
C LEU A 119 -13.49 4.32 -36.37
N ASP A 120 -13.54 5.54 -35.83
CA ASP A 120 -14.30 6.67 -36.35
C ASP A 120 -13.71 8.01 -35.83
N ASP A 121 -14.40 9.12 -36.02
CA ASP A 121 -13.95 10.45 -35.59
C ASP A 121 -13.92 10.63 -34.07
N SER A 122 -14.49 9.71 -33.30
CA SER A 122 -14.64 9.78 -31.84
C SER A 122 -13.93 8.67 -31.08
N GLU A 123 -13.55 7.57 -31.75
CA GLU A 123 -13.00 6.38 -31.12
C GLU A 123 -11.75 5.85 -31.82
N LEU A 124 -10.79 5.39 -31.02
CA LEU A 124 -9.60 4.69 -31.47
C LEU A 124 -9.66 3.22 -31.00
N GLU A 125 -9.11 2.33 -31.81
CA GLU A 125 -8.80 0.97 -31.42
C GLU A 125 -7.30 0.90 -31.11
N CYS A 126 -6.96 0.36 -29.94
CA CYS A 126 -5.58 0.29 -29.44
C CYS A 126 -5.24 -1.16 -29.06
N ILE A 127 -4.12 -1.66 -29.57
CA ILE A 127 -3.58 -2.98 -29.22
C ILE A 127 -2.22 -2.76 -28.57
N PRO A 128 -2.09 -2.91 -27.25
CA PRO A 128 -0.81 -2.77 -26.57
C PRO A 128 0.20 -3.83 -27.02
N ALA A 129 1.49 -3.49 -26.96
CA ALA A 129 2.55 -4.47 -27.19
C ALA A 129 2.53 -5.57 -26.11
N SER A 130 3.01 -6.75 -26.43
CA SER A 130 3.03 -7.93 -25.56
C SER A 130 3.82 -7.72 -24.25
N TYR A 131 4.80 -6.81 -24.27
CA TYR A 131 5.59 -6.42 -23.07
C TYR A 131 4.90 -5.39 -22.17
N ARG A 132 3.63 -4.99 -22.49
CA ARG A 132 2.82 -4.06 -21.69
C ARG A 132 1.60 -4.78 -21.07
N PRO A 133 1.82 -5.77 -20.17
CA PRO A 133 0.73 -6.48 -19.50
C PRO A 133 -0.10 -5.60 -18.55
N ASP A 134 0.38 -4.41 -18.24
CA ASP A 134 -0.26 -3.39 -17.42
C ASP A 134 -1.40 -2.68 -18.16
N ILE A 135 -1.37 -2.60 -19.49
CA ILE A 135 -2.39 -1.94 -20.30
C ILE A 135 -3.45 -2.95 -20.73
N SER A 136 -4.63 -2.91 -20.10
CA SER A 136 -5.73 -3.84 -20.37
C SER A 136 -7.09 -3.17 -20.51
N ARG A 137 -7.21 -1.89 -20.14
CA ARG A 137 -8.46 -1.12 -20.09
C ARG A 137 -8.27 0.26 -20.69
N GLU A 138 -9.38 0.92 -21.03
CA GLU A 138 -9.41 2.29 -21.53
C GLU A 138 -8.68 3.28 -20.61
N ILE A 139 -8.89 3.15 -19.30
CA ILE A 139 -8.27 4.05 -18.32
C ILE A 139 -6.75 3.91 -18.29
N ASP A 140 -6.20 2.73 -18.57
CA ASP A 140 -4.77 2.49 -18.59
C ASP A 140 -4.13 3.23 -19.81
N LEU A 141 -4.84 3.33 -20.92
CA LEU A 141 -4.44 4.16 -22.08
C LEU A 141 -4.49 5.65 -21.75
N ILE A 142 -5.51 6.09 -21.01
CA ILE A 142 -5.65 7.50 -20.58
C ILE A 142 -4.55 7.88 -19.62
N GLU A 143 -4.15 6.97 -18.72
CA GLU A 143 -3.00 7.18 -17.84
C GLU A 143 -1.72 7.41 -18.65
N GLU A 144 -1.44 6.58 -19.65
CA GLU A 144 -0.26 6.76 -20.52
C GLU A 144 -0.29 8.08 -21.27
N ILE A 145 -1.47 8.49 -21.76
CA ILE A 145 -1.63 9.79 -22.42
C ILE A 145 -1.31 10.92 -21.45
N ALA A 146 -1.87 10.92 -20.24
CA ALA A 146 -1.61 11.94 -19.24
C ALA A 146 -0.14 11.98 -18.82
N ARG A 147 0.48 10.81 -18.61
CA ARG A 147 1.88 10.67 -18.21
C ARG A 147 2.84 11.24 -19.24
N ILE A 148 2.65 10.91 -20.53
CA ILE A 148 3.54 11.38 -21.62
C ILE A 148 3.21 12.80 -22.03
N TYR A 149 1.95 13.22 -21.93
CA TYR A 149 1.56 14.63 -22.12
C TYR A 149 2.25 15.54 -21.11
N GLY A 150 2.44 15.03 -19.90
CA GLY A 150 3.08 15.68 -18.76
C GLY A 150 2.05 16.29 -17.80
N TYR A 151 2.06 15.85 -16.55
CA TYR A 151 1.14 16.36 -15.51
C TYR A 151 1.26 17.86 -15.27
N ASP A 152 2.46 18.42 -15.42
CA ASP A 152 2.69 19.87 -15.31
C ASP A 152 1.99 20.69 -16.39
N ASN A 153 1.62 20.07 -17.52
CA ASN A 153 0.88 20.70 -18.61
C ASN A 153 -0.64 20.63 -18.42
N ILE A 154 -1.12 19.94 -17.35
CA ILE A 154 -2.53 19.82 -17.03
C ILE A 154 -2.87 20.93 -16.00
N PRO A 155 -3.71 21.90 -16.35
CA PRO A 155 -4.03 22.99 -15.44
C PRO A 155 -4.80 22.48 -14.23
N ALA A 156 -4.43 22.94 -13.04
CA ALA A 156 -5.21 22.69 -11.84
C ALA A 156 -6.48 23.56 -11.88
N ASP A 157 -7.64 22.94 -11.80
CA ASP A 157 -8.92 23.63 -11.60
C ASP A 157 -9.29 23.53 -10.12
N ASN A 158 -9.33 24.68 -9.44
CA ASN A 158 -9.74 24.80 -8.04
C ASN A 158 -11.23 25.15 -7.91
N SER A 159 -11.98 25.17 -8.99
CA SER A 159 -13.41 25.54 -9.01
C SER A 159 -14.25 24.29 -8.71
N LEU A 160 -14.93 24.27 -7.58
CA LEU A 160 -15.97 23.31 -7.26
C LEU A 160 -17.33 23.94 -7.55
N TYR A 161 -18.03 23.41 -8.57
CA TYR A 161 -19.40 23.79 -8.87
C TYR A 161 -20.34 22.66 -8.45
N GLY A 162 -21.24 22.91 -7.49
CA GLY A 162 -22.25 21.97 -7.07
C GLY A 162 -23.08 22.51 -5.91
N ASP A 163 -24.31 22.06 -5.81
CA ASP A 163 -25.14 22.30 -4.63
C ASP A 163 -24.60 21.43 -3.49
N MET A 164 -23.89 22.04 -2.56
CA MET A 164 -23.50 21.37 -1.32
C MET A 164 -24.70 21.38 -0.34
N ILE A 165 -25.53 20.36 -0.40
CA ILE A 165 -26.45 20.05 0.68
C ILE A 165 -25.65 19.21 1.69
N VAL A 166 -25.03 19.90 2.64
CA VAL A 166 -24.40 19.23 3.78
C VAL A 166 -25.50 19.03 4.82
N GLU A 167 -26.10 17.86 4.87
CA GLU A 167 -26.73 17.41 6.10
C GLU A 167 -25.64 17.20 7.14
N ASP A 168 -25.62 18.11 8.10
CA ASP A 168 -24.56 18.23 9.10
C ASP A 168 -24.68 17.14 10.16
N SER A 169 -24.32 15.91 9.82
CA SER A 169 -23.98 14.90 10.82
C SER A 169 -22.58 14.37 10.58
N ASP A 170 -21.57 15.23 10.73
CA ASP A 170 -20.19 14.74 10.80
C ASP A 170 -20.01 14.01 12.15
N PRO A 171 -19.92 12.66 12.14
CA PRO A 171 -19.69 11.90 13.36
C PRO A 171 -18.33 12.20 13.99
N GLN A 172 -17.44 12.92 13.29
CA GLN A 172 -16.14 13.37 13.81
C GLN A 172 -16.25 14.66 14.64
N SER A 173 -17.33 15.43 14.49
CA SER A 173 -17.48 16.74 15.18
C SER A 173 -17.43 16.61 16.71
N TYR A 174 -18.06 15.57 17.29
CA TYR A 174 -17.99 15.35 18.72
C TYR A 174 -16.61 14.86 19.19
N LEU A 175 -15.88 14.11 18.39
CA LEU A 175 -14.52 13.69 18.70
C LEU A 175 -13.58 14.90 18.73
N GLN A 176 -13.81 15.87 17.87
CA GLN A 176 -13.06 17.13 17.86
C GLN A 176 -13.32 17.92 19.15
N LYS A 177 -14.55 17.97 19.64
CA LYS A 177 -14.87 18.60 20.94
C LYS A 177 -14.10 17.95 22.10
N PHE A 178 -13.99 16.60 22.12
CA PHE A 178 -13.14 15.93 23.11
C PHE A 178 -11.68 16.33 23.01
N ARG A 179 -11.11 16.42 21.81
CA ARG A 179 -9.72 16.85 21.62
C ARG A 179 -9.50 18.29 22.12
N GLU A 180 -10.41 19.19 21.78
CA GLU A 180 -10.35 20.59 22.23
C GLU A 180 -10.48 20.71 23.75
N THR A 181 -11.40 19.98 24.35
CA THR A 181 -11.57 19.93 25.80
C THR A 181 -10.32 19.41 26.49
N MET A 182 -9.77 18.28 26.05
CA MET A 182 -8.54 17.73 26.62
C MET A 182 -7.36 18.68 26.46
N SER A 183 -7.24 19.32 25.30
CA SER A 183 -6.19 20.32 25.06
C SER A 183 -6.33 21.56 25.95
N SER A 184 -7.58 22.04 26.16
CA SER A 184 -7.84 23.19 27.05
C SER A 184 -7.56 22.88 28.52
N LEU A 185 -7.67 21.61 28.93
CA LEU A 185 -7.27 21.11 30.24
C LEU A 185 -5.74 20.87 30.37
N GLY A 186 -4.97 21.20 29.32
CA GLY A 186 -3.51 21.08 29.29
C GLY A 186 -2.98 19.67 29.02
N PHE A 187 -3.80 18.78 28.45
CA PHE A 187 -3.35 17.46 28.02
C PHE A 187 -2.72 17.50 26.64
N PHE A 188 -1.69 16.71 26.44
CA PHE A 188 -1.09 16.41 25.15
C PHE A 188 -1.65 15.11 24.60
N GLN A 189 -2.03 15.10 23.32
CA GLN A 189 -2.52 13.89 22.67
C GLN A 189 -1.36 12.92 22.42
N HIS A 190 -1.55 11.68 22.85
CA HIS A 190 -0.66 10.58 22.56
C HIS A 190 -1.23 9.73 21.41
N TYR A 191 -0.37 9.31 20.50
CA TYR A 191 -0.68 8.36 19.44
C TYR A 191 0.18 7.12 19.61
N SER A 192 -0.45 6.01 19.87
CA SER A 192 0.24 4.73 20.03
C SER A 192 -0.17 3.72 18.97
N ASN A 193 0.70 2.74 18.75
CA ASN A 193 0.39 1.62 17.86
C ASN A 193 -0.74 0.77 18.44
N SER A 194 -1.69 0.37 17.59
CA SER A 194 -2.79 -0.53 17.96
C SER A 194 -2.31 -1.96 18.21
N LEU A 195 -1.14 -2.33 17.68
CA LEU A 195 -0.57 -3.65 17.85
C LEU A 195 0.31 -3.71 19.11
N GLN A 196 0.15 -4.79 19.86
CA GLN A 196 0.83 -5.02 21.14
C GLN A 196 1.27 -6.49 21.24
N ASN A 197 2.14 -6.80 22.22
CA ASN A 197 2.39 -8.19 22.59
C ASN A 197 1.20 -8.77 23.36
N LYS A 198 1.13 -10.11 23.43
CA LYS A 198 0.03 -10.84 24.07
C LYS A 198 -0.22 -10.40 25.52
N MET A 199 0.84 -10.27 26.31
CA MET A 199 0.72 -9.90 27.71
C MET A 199 0.09 -8.52 27.88
N THR A 200 0.55 -7.53 27.11
CA THR A 200 0.05 -6.16 27.16
C THR A 200 -1.40 -6.06 26.68
N ALA A 201 -1.73 -6.77 25.60
CA ALA A 201 -3.07 -6.77 25.04
C ALA A 201 -4.13 -7.38 25.96
N ASN A 202 -3.72 -8.33 26.84
CA ASN A 202 -4.60 -9.04 27.75
C ASN A 202 -4.53 -8.54 29.20
N ILE A 203 -3.95 -7.37 29.47
CA ILE A 203 -3.91 -6.83 30.85
C ILE A 203 -5.31 -6.61 31.43
N ILE A 204 -6.29 -6.25 30.60
CA ILE A 204 -7.68 -5.93 31.05
C ILE A 204 -8.67 -7.03 30.71
N GLY A 205 -8.27 -8.07 29.95
CA GLY A 205 -9.15 -9.19 29.59
C GLY A 205 -8.50 -10.07 28.52
N ASP A 206 -8.95 -11.32 28.42
CA ASP A 206 -8.39 -12.33 27.51
C ASP A 206 -9.08 -12.36 26.14
N ASN A 207 -9.67 -11.27 25.70
CA ASN A 207 -10.45 -11.15 24.47
C ASN A 207 -9.73 -10.39 23.35
N SER A 208 -8.38 -10.37 23.39
CA SER A 208 -7.56 -9.74 22.37
C SER A 208 -7.55 -10.54 21.07
N ILE A 209 -7.43 -9.84 19.95
CA ILE A 209 -7.44 -10.40 18.60
C ILE A 209 -6.00 -10.61 18.15
N ALA A 210 -5.67 -11.86 17.80
CA ALA A 210 -4.35 -12.20 17.26
C ALA A 210 -4.26 -11.89 15.77
N MET A 211 -3.12 -11.31 15.36
CA MET A 211 -2.79 -11.09 13.95
C MET A 211 -2.38 -12.41 13.28
N LEU A 212 -2.85 -12.64 12.05
CA LEU A 212 -2.52 -13.84 11.29
C LEU A 212 -1.03 -13.90 10.91
N ASN A 213 -0.47 -12.75 10.48
CA ASN A 213 0.92 -12.62 10.04
C ASN A 213 1.58 -11.41 10.74
N PRO A 214 1.91 -11.52 12.05
CA PRO A 214 2.53 -10.41 12.76
C PRO A 214 3.97 -10.18 12.29
N LEU A 215 4.40 -8.92 12.24
CA LEU A 215 5.79 -8.55 11.92
C LEU A 215 6.78 -9.11 12.95
N ASN A 216 6.38 -9.09 14.21
CA ASN A 216 7.15 -9.63 15.32
C ASN A 216 6.20 -9.95 16.50
N LYS A 217 6.75 -10.56 17.59
CA LYS A 217 5.99 -10.92 18.78
C LYS A 217 5.41 -9.71 19.55
N ASP A 218 6.04 -8.55 19.42
CA ASP A 218 5.59 -7.33 20.10
C ASP A 218 4.43 -6.62 19.39
N MET A 219 4.12 -7.05 18.17
CA MET A 219 3.03 -6.53 17.32
C MET A 219 2.08 -7.65 16.90
N ALA A 220 1.81 -8.62 17.77
CA ALA A 220 1.06 -9.82 17.42
C ALA A 220 -0.44 -9.76 17.77
N TYR A 221 -0.88 -8.78 18.56
CA TYR A 221 -2.26 -8.66 19.05
C TYR A 221 -2.77 -7.24 18.94
N LEU A 222 -4.05 -7.07 18.59
CA LEU A 222 -4.74 -5.79 18.67
C LEU A 222 -4.99 -5.41 20.13
N ARG A 223 -4.85 -4.14 20.46
CA ARG A 223 -5.07 -3.61 21.82
C ARG A 223 -6.53 -3.69 22.23
N THR A 224 -6.79 -4.10 23.45
CA THR A 224 -8.11 -4.09 24.09
C THR A 224 -8.30 -2.86 24.99
N SER A 225 -7.26 -2.07 25.22
CA SER A 225 -7.28 -0.88 26.05
C SER A 225 -6.18 0.11 25.63
N LEU A 226 -6.41 1.39 25.90
CA LEU A 226 -5.44 2.47 25.69
C LEU A 226 -4.46 2.63 26.87
N ILE A 227 -4.87 2.17 28.05
CA ILE A 227 -4.13 2.37 29.31
C ILE A 227 -2.71 1.82 29.28
N PRO A 228 -2.42 0.61 28.79
CA PRO A 228 -1.07 0.08 28.79
C PRO A 228 -0.05 0.93 28.02
N ASN A 229 -0.49 1.51 26.89
CA ASN A 229 0.40 2.37 26.10
C ASN A 229 0.60 3.75 26.75
N LEU A 230 -0.43 4.31 27.38
CA LEU A 230 -0.31 5.54 28.14
C LEU A 230 0.66 5.36 29.35
N ILE A 231 0.59 4.22 30.05
CA ILE A 231 1.53 3.91 31.13
C ILE A 231 2.97 3.80 30.60
N LYS A 232 3.18 3.12 29.45
CA LYS A 232 4.50 3.04 28.81
C LYS A 232 5.03 4.43 28.43
N ALA A 233 4.17 5.27 27.85
CA ALA A 233 4.54 6.65 27.50
C ALA A 233 4.89 7.48 28.75
N ALA A 234 4.10 7.38 29.81
CA ALA A 234 4.38 8.05 31.08
C ALA A 234 5.72 7.55 31.68
N HIS A 235 5.94 6.25 31.74
CA HIS A 235 7.21 5.68 32.21
C HIS A 235 8.42 6.20 31.44
N LEU A 236 8.34 6.23 30.09
CA LEU A 236 9.40 6.75 29.25
C LEU A 236 9.70 8.23 29.54
N ASN A 237 8.67 9.05 29.69
CA ASN A 237 8.81 10.46 30.01
C ASN A 237 9.46 10.66 31.40
N ILE A 238 9.02 9.92 32.41
CA ILE A 238 9.60 9.94 33.77
C ILE A 238 11.09 9.57 33.69
N LYS A 239 11.42 8.51 32.93
CA LYS A 239 12.80 8.08 32.75
C LYS A 239 13.67 9.15 32.07
N ASN A 240 13.06 9.99 31.24
CA ASN A 240 13.71 11.15 30.63
C ASN A 240 13.62 12.43 31.49
N SER A 241 13.38 12.28 32.80
CA SER A 241 13.35 13.39 33.79
C SER A 241 12.22 14.39 33.60
N ILE A 242 11.15 14.04 32.89
CA ILE A 242 9.94 14.85 32.81
C ILE A 242 9.19 14.74 34.14
N LYS A 243 9.00 15.87 34.82
CA LYS A 243 8.44 15.92 36.18
C LYS A 243 6.92 15.96 36.24
N SER A 244 6.26 16.32 35.15
CA SER A 244 4.81 16.44 35.09
C SER A 244 4.29 16.01 33.73
N ILE A 245 3.25 15.19 33.72
CA ILE A 245 2.65 14.61 32.52
C ILE A 245 1.14 14.74 32.58
N ARG A 246 0.55 15.22 31.49
CA ARG A 246 -0.88 15.15 31.19
C ARG A 246 -1.00 14.61 29.77
N LEU A 247 -1.24 13.31 29.61
CA LEU A 247 -1.39 12.67 28.30
C LEU A 247 -2.79 12.08 28.17
N TYR A 248 -3.34 12.16 26.97
CA TYR A 248 -4.56 11.46 26.61
C TYR A 248 -4.41 10.78 25.26
N GLU A 249 -5.20 9.73 25.03
CA GLU A 249 -5.34 9.08 23.74
C GLU A 249 -6.81 8.88 23.45
N LEU A 250 -7.28 9.31 22.26
CA LEU A 250 -8.61 9.09 21.74
C LEU A 250 -8.49 8.23 20.50
N ALA A 251 -8.80 6.95 20.61
CA ALA A 251 -8.55 5.99 19.54
C ALA A 251 -9.32 4.69 19.72
N ASN A 252 -9.31 3.85 18.69
CA ASN A 252 -10.02 2.58 18.69
C ASN A 252 -9.32 1.53 19.57
N ILE A 253 -10.13 0.76 20.27
CA ILE A 253 -9.78 -0.51 20.88
C ILE A 253 -10.51 -1.63 20.15
N HIS A 254 -10.00 -2.85 20.26
CA HIS A 254 -10.54 -4.00 19.53
C HIS A 254 -10.72 -5.18 20.48
N THR A 255 -11.91 -5.72 20.50
CA THR A 255 -12.25 -6.89 21.32
C THR A 255 -12.94 -7.96 20.48
N GLN A 256 -12.89 -9.18 20.95
CA GLN A 256 -13.51 -10.31 20.26
C GLN A 256 -14.51 -10.99 21.17
N SER A 257 -15.76 -11.13 20.69
CA SER A 257 -16.82 -11.88 21.40
C SER A 257 -16.96 -13.33 20.94
N GLY A 258 -16.23 -13.72 19.86
CA GLY A 258 -16.23 -15.07 19.30
C GLY A 258 -15.14 -15.24 18.26
N GLN A 259 -15.10 -16.38 17.56
CA GLN A 259 -14.00 -16.71 16.63
C GLN A 259 -14.19 -16.20 15.19
N LYS A 260 -15.36 -15.64 14.84
CA LYS A 260 -15.67 -15.19 13.49
C LYS A 260 -15.33 -13.71 13.33
N LEU A 261 -14.99 -13.30 12.11
CA LEU A 261 -14.65 -11.91 11.78
C LEU A 261 -15.77 -10.92 12.14
N ASN A 262 -17.02 -11.31 11.95
CA ASN A 262 -18.20 -10.51 12.31
C ASN A 262 -18.47 -10.40 13.83
N GLN A 263 -17.66 -11.04 14.65
CA GLN A 263 -17.70 -10.99 16.12
C GLN A 263 -16.59 -10.12 16.71
N MET A 264 -15.86 -9.40 15.84
CA MET A 264 -14.93 -8.36 16.26
C MET A 264 -15.70 -7.08 16.54
N ILE A 265 -15.37 -6.46 17.66
CA ILE A 265 -15.95 -5.20 18.11
C ILE A 265 -14.84 -4.15 18.11
N GLU A 266 -15.08 -3.05 17.42
CA GLU A 266 -14.23 -1.88 17.41
C GLU A 266 -14.94 -0.73 18.08
N GLU A 267 -14.30 -0.12 19.07
CA GLU A 267 -14.87 0.98 19.85
C GLU A 267 -13.89 2.11 20.01
N ILE A 268 -14.36 3.35 19.81
CA ILE A 268 -13.60 4.54 20.15
C ILE A 268 -13.62 4.74 21.67
N ARG A 269 -12.47 4.89 22.26
CA ARG A 269 -12.28 5.14 23.69
C ARG A 269 -11.41 6.37 23.91
N LEU A 270 -11.70 7.08 24.98
CA LEU A 270 -10.84 8.14 25.53
C LEU A 270 -10.22 7.62 26.83
N ALA A 271 -8.91 7.74 26.94
CA ALA A 271 -8.18 7.47 28.17
C ALA A 271 -7.17 8.58 28.41
N GLY A 272 -6.89 8.86 29.68
CA GLY A 272 -5.89 9.86 30.08
C GLY A 272 -5.05 9.38 31.25
N ILE A 273 -3.85 9.96 31.38
CA ILE A 273 -2.95 9.76 32.52
C ILE A 273 -2.39 11.10 32.95
N ILE A 274 -2.37 11.32 34.26
CA ILE A 274 -1.71 12.47 34.89
C ILE A 274 -0.66 11.96 35.88
N PHE A 275 0.45 12.68 35.96
CA PHE A 275 1.52 12.33 36.90
C PHE A 275 2.34 13.60 37.25
N GLY A 276 2.79 13.67 38.49
CA GLY A 276 3.75 14.68 38.96
C GLY A 276 3.11 15.97 39.40
N ILE A 277 3.69 17.10 38.98
CA ILE A 277 3.35 18.43 39.48
C ILE A 277 2.14 18.98 38.75
N GLU A 278 1.07 19.28 39.46
CA GLU A 278 -0.11 19.99 38.99
C GLU A 278 0.15 21.50 38.89
N GLN A 279 0.67 22.09 39.99
CA GLN A 279 1.00 23.50 40.09
C GLN A 279 2.46 23.65 40.58
N LYS A 280 3.28 24.35 39.80
CA LYS A 280 4.65 24.64 40.20
C LYS A 280 4.65 25.64 41.35
N SER A 281 5.65 25.50 42.25
CA SER A 281 5.92 26.48 43.29
C SER A 281 6.10 27.89 42.71
N SER A 282 5.49 28.88 43.32
CA SER A 282 5.56 30.29 42.97
C SER A 282 5.80 31.13 44.23
N VAL A 283 5.90 32.47 44.06
CA VAL A 283 6.04 33.40 45.21
C VAL A 283 4.80 33.37 46.15
N HIS A 284 3.66 32.89 45.61
CA HIS A 284 2.37 32.94 46.32
C HIS A 284 1.78 31.56 46.68
N SER A 285 2.44 30.46 46.23
CA SER A 285 1.91 29.13 46.45
C SER A 285 3.03 28.10 46.49
N ASP A 286 2.85 27.05 47.29
CA ASP A 286 3.69 25.86 47.30
C ASP A 286 3.43 24.99 46.09
N GLU A 287 4.33 24.05 45.82
CA GLU A 287 4.17 23.03 44.82
C GLU A 287 3.01 22.08 45.18
N VAL A 288 2.11 21.85 44.24
CA VAL A 288 1.00 20.90 44.40
C VAL A 288 1.19 19.74 43.41
N LEU A 289 1.06 18.51 43.91
CA LEU A 289 1.09 17.30 43.09
C LEU A 289 -0.32 16.90 42.69
N PHE A 290 -0.42 16.25 41.54
CA PHE A 290 -1.69 15.63 41.13
C PHE A 290 -2.15 14.58 42.14
N ASP A 291 -3.43 14.63 42.45
CA ASP A 291 -4.12 13.65 43.30
C ASP A 291 -5.46 13.21 42.70
N ILE A 292 -6.23 12.44 43.45
CA ILE A 292 -7.54 11.95 43.01
C ILE A 292 -8.57 13.06 42.83
N PHE A 293 -8.42 14.18 43.57
CA PHE A 293 -9.32 15.34 43.45
C PHE A 293 -9.02 16.15 42.20
N SER A 294 -7.73 16.25 41.80
CA SER A 294 -7.32 16.81 40.53
C SER A 294 -7.96 16.01 39.37
N LEU A 295 -7.91 14.67 39.42
CA LEU A 295 -8.52 13.82 38.42
C LEU A 295 -10.06 13.99 38.40
N LYS A 296 -10.70 14.08 39.58
CA LYS A 296 -12.13 14.29 39.68
C LYS A 296 -12.55 15.63 39.09
N GLY A 297 -11.77 16.71 39.32
CA GLY A 297 -12.03 18.01 38.72
C GLY A 297 -11.91 18.04 37.19
N ILE A 298 -11.05 17.18 36.60
CA ILE A 298 -10.93 17.04 35.15
C ILE A 298 -12.17 16.32 34.55
N LEU A 299 -12.77 15.39 35.31
CA LEU A 299 -13.92 14.59 34.85
C LEU A 299 -15.28 15.25 35.11
N ALA A 300 -15.34 16.31 35.91
CA ALA A 300 -16.56 17.06 36.23
C ALA A 300 -16.87 18.11 35.17
#